data_b60d9580efd3e08693423d93f3bab2b3
#
_entry.id   b60d9580efd3e08693423d93f3bab2b3
#
_cell.length_a   1.000
_cell.length_b   1.000
_cell.length_c   1.000
_cell.angle_alpha   90.00
_cell.angle_beta   90.00
_cell.angle_gamma   90.00
#
_symmetry.space_group_name_H-M   'P 1'
#
loop_
_entity.id
_entity.type
_entity.pdbx_description
1 polymer ?
#
loop_
_entity_poly.entity_id
_entity_poly.type
_entity_poly.pdbx_seq_one_letter_code
_entity_poly.pdbx_strand_id
1 'polypeptide(L)'
;MKEQVGKVFSIAKDNKALEGCTISKEVHGGDNYIAYFSMAEDKDISAELFPYYKLLIVAEGELEVYGFSEKTKILKVGECIVTPIEVPVGMRTKSGAIFTEIAIKK
;
A
#
# COMPACT_ATOMS: atom_id res chain seq x y z
N MET A 1 4.11 -15.20 7.75
CA MET A 1 3.62 -14.64 9.02
C MET A 1 4.30 -15.23 10.26
N LYS A 2 4.42 -16.53 10.33
CA LYS A 2 4.99 -17.20 11.53
C LYS A 2 6.36 -16.69 11.94
N GLU A 3 7.23 -16.42 10.98
CA GLU A 3 8.59 -15.97 11.25
C GLU A 3 8.66 -14.57 11.82
N GLN A 4 7.61 -13.78 11.71
CA GLN A 4 7.55 -12.43 12.27
C GLN A 4 6.97 -12.40 13.70
N VAL A 5 6.36 -13.49 14.13
CA VAL A 5 5.71 -13.51 15.45
C VAL A 5 6.73 -13.26 16.56
N GLY A 6 6.48 -12.22 17.36
CA GLY A 6 7.37 -11.87 18.46
C GLY A 6 8.68 -11.21 18.08
N LYS A 7 8.87 -10.87 16.81
CA LYS A 7 10.11 -10.27 16.34
C LYS A 7 9.87 -8.88 15.79
N VAL A 8 10.87 -8.02 15.94
CA VAL A 8 10.87 -6.70 15.32
C VAL A 8 11.43 -6.85 13.91
N PHE A 9 10.74 -6.30 12.93
CA PHE A 9 11.22 -6.29 11.57
C PHE A 9 10.85 -4.96 10.91
N SER A 10 11.51 -4.64 9.79
CA SER A 10 11.30 -3.37 9.09
C SER A 10 10.77 -3.65 7.69
N ILE A 11 9.60 -3.13 7.37
CA ILE A 11 9.04 -3.30 6.02
C ILE A 11 9.89 -2.60 4.97
N ALA A 12 10.48 -1.46 5.32
CA ALA A 12 11.33 -0.72 4.38
C ALA A 12 12.62 -1.47 4.07
N LYS A 13 13.22 -2.12 5.06
CA LYS A 13 14.46 -2.89 4.85
C LYS A 13 14.20 -4.24 4.21
N ASP A 14 13.11 -4.90 4.60
CA ASP A 14 12.84 -6.26 4.18
C ASP A 14 12.13 -6.34 2.83
N ASN A 15 11.60 -5.23 2.35
CA ASN A 15 10.90 -5.17 1.08
C ASN A 15 11.37 -3.92 0.31
N LYS A 16 12.65 -3.83 0.04
CA LYS A 16 13.23 -2.68 -0.68
C LYS A 16 12.70 -2.61 -2.10
N ALA A 17 12.45 -1.38 -2.54
CA ALA A 17 12.04 -1.15 -3.92
C ALA A 17 13.18 -1.52 -4.88
N LEU A 18 12.82 -2.16 -5.98
CA LEU A 18 13.75 -2.45 -7.07
C LEU A 18 13.42 -1.50 -8.21
N GLU A 19 14.47 -0.99 -8.86
CA GLU A 19 14.32 -0.06 -9.97
C GLU A 19 13.35 -0.62 -11.02
N GLY A 20 12.40 0.18 -11.41
CA GLY A 20 11.41 -0.19 -12.42
C GLY A 20 10.35 -1.18 -11.97
N CYS A 21 10.28 -1.51 -10.69
CA CYS A 21 9.39 -2.55 -10.20
C CYS A 21 8.43 -2.06 -9.11
N THR A 22 7.31 -2.76 -9.01
CA THR A 22 6.42 -2.71 -7.86
C THR A 22 6.44 -4.11 -7.25
N ILE A 23 6.75 -4.19 -5.98
CA ILE A 23 6.86 -5.47 -5.28
C ILE A 23 5.84 -5.50 -4.15
N SER A 24 5.09 -6.59 -4.06
CA SER A 24 4.18 -6.81 -2.94
C SER A 24 4.59 -8.05 -2.17
N LYS A 25 4.39 -8.00 -0.86
CA LYS A 25 4.68 -9.15 0.01
C LYS A 25 3.55 -9.27 1.01
N GLU A 26 2.80 -10.35 0.91
CA GLU A 26 1.71 -10.63 1.83
C GLU A 26 2.24 -11.32 3.07
N VAL A 27 1.89 -10.81 4.24
CA VAL A 27 2.35 -11.38 5.51
C VAL A 27 1.26 -12.10 6.27
N HIS A 28 0.01 -11.86 5.89
CA HIS A 28 -1.14 -12.55 6.45
C HIS A 28 -2.21 -12.63 5.37
N GLY A 29 -2.66 -13.81 5.07
CA GLY A 29 -3.69 -14.03 4.05
C GLY A 29 -5.07 -14.30 4.65
N GLY A 30 -5.99 -14.71 3.78
CA GLY A 30 -7.36 -15.03 4.17
C GLY A 30 -8.30 -13.85 3.95
N ASP A 31 -9.39 -13.79 4.74
CA ASP A 31 -10.41 -12.76 4.57
C ASP A 31 -9.86 -11.36 4.88
N ASN A 32 -9.05 -11.27 5.92
CA ASN A 32 -8.31 -10.04 6.21
C ASN A 32 -6.85 -10.28 5.89
N TYR A 33 -6.20 -9.35 5.23
CA TYR A 33 -4.79 -9.52 4.89
C TYR A 33 -3.98 -8.27 5.16
N ILE A 34 -2.69 -8.48 5.31
CA ILE A 34 -1.70 -7.42 5.41
C ILE A 34 -0.69 -7.67 4.31
N ALA A 35 -0.46 -6.67 3.50
CA ALA A 35 0.53 -6.75 2.42
C ALA A 35 1.43 -5.53 2.47
N TYR A 36 2.68 -5.72 2.09
CA TYR A 36 3.65 -4.64 1.95
C TYR A 36 3.89 -4.38 0.48
N PHE A 37 3.94 -3.12 0.10
CA PHE A 37 4.19 -2.71 -1.27
C PHE A 37 5.41 -1.81 -1.31
N SER A 38 6.29 -2.06 -2.27
CA SER A 38 7.40 -1.19 -2.58
C SER A 38 7.30 -0.81 -4.04
N MET A 39 7.08 0.47 -4.30
CA MET A 39 6.94 1.00 -5.65
C MET A 39 8.18 1.81 -5.99
N ALA A 40 8.83 1.48 -7.10
CA ALA A 40 9.91 2.29 -7.64
C ALA A 40 9.33 3.61 -8.15
N GLU A 41 10.21 4.57 -8.45
CA GLU A 41 9.76 5.86 -8.97
C GLU A 41 8.98 5.71 -10.27
N ASP A 42 8.00 6.57 -10.47
CA ASP A 42 7.14 6.62 -11.64
C ASP A 42 6.31 5.36 -11.89
N LYS A 43 5.95 4.64 -10.83
CA LYS A 43 5.09 3.47 -10.94
C LYS A 43 3.66 3.77 -10.55
N ASP A 44 2.74 2.98 -11.08
CA ASP A 44 1.31 3.15 -10.96
C ASP A 44 0.64 1.78 -10.78
N ILE A 45 -0.24 1.70 -9.81
CA ILE A 45 -1.13 0.56 -9.64
C ILE A 45 -2.51 1.04 -10.09
N SER A 46 -2.99 0.50 -11.20
CA SER A 46 -4.25 0.92 -11.83
C SER A 46 -5.42 0.91 -10.86
N ALA A 47 -6.34 1.85 -11.05
CA ALA A 47 -7.51 1.95 -10.20
C ALA A 47 -8.40 0.72 -10.37
N GLU A 48 -8.83 0.17 -9.24
CA GLU A 48 -9.71 -0.99 -9.19
C GLU A 48 -10.77 -0.80 -8.12
N LEU A 49 -11.89 -1.50 -8.27
CA LEU A 49 -12.99 -1.50 -7.31
C LEU A 49 -12.80 -2.64 -6.31
N PHE A 50 -13.02 -2.35 -5.04
CA PHE A 50 -12.96 -3.36 -3.98
C PHE A 50 -14.22 -3.30 -3.13
N PRO A 51 -14.76 -4.46 -2.74
CA PRO A 51 -15.96 -4.52 -1.89
C PRO A 51 -15.63 -4.44 -0.41
N TYR A 52 -14.47 -3.90 -0.04
CA TYR A 52 -14.02 -3.81 1.35
C TYR A 52 -13.12 -2.59 1.54
N TYR A 53 -13.00 -2.16 2.79
CA TYR A 53 -12.10 -1.07 3.13
C TYR A 53 -10.65 -1.55 3.18
N LYS A 54 -9.74 -0.67 2.80
CA LYS A 54 -8.30 -0.91 2.94
C LYS A 54 -7.69 0.28 3.65
N LEU A 55 -6.80 0.00 4.59
CA LEU A 55 -6.00 1.03 5.25
C LEU A 55 -4.63 1.04 4.61
N LEU A 56 -4.19 2.18 4.11
CA LEU A 56 -2.87 2.36 3.53
C LEU A 56 -2.04 3.23 4.47
N ILE A 57 -0.83 2.77 4.80
CA ILE A 57 0.08 3.49 5.71
C ILE A 57 1.43 3.60 5.02
N VAL A 58 1.91 4.82 4.80
CA VAL A 58 3.18 5.06 4.13
C VAL A 58 4.33 4.94 5.12
N ALA A 59 5.30 4.09 4.80
CA ALA A 59 6.51 3.89 5.60
C ALA A 59 7.70 4.68 5.04
N GLU A 60 7.73 4.93 3.72
CA GLU A 60 8.81 5.64 3.07
C GLU A 60 8.32 6.28 1.78
N GLY A 61 8.83 7.46 1.46
CA GLY A 61 8.48 8.17 0.24
C GLY A 61 7.13 8.84 0.29
N GLU A 62 6.52 9.03 -0.87
CA GLU A 62 5.19 9.63 -1.01
C GLU A 62 4.32 8.77 -1.92
N LEU A 63 3.08 8.58 -1.51
CA LEU A 63 2.11 7.81 -2.26
C LEU A 63 0.94 8.71 -2.65
N GLU A 64 0.57 8.69 -3.93
CA GLU A 64 -0.61 9.37 -4.43
C GLU A 64 -1.72 8.33 -4.58
N VAL A 65 -2.88 8.62 -3.99
CA VAL A 65 -4.05 7.74 -4.06
C VAL A 65 -5.12 8.49 -4.84
N TYR A 66 -5.61 7.89 -5.93
CA TYR A 66 -6.48 8.57 -6.87
C TYR A 66 -7.66 7.68 -7.29
N GLY A 67 -8.58 8.26 -8.03
CA GLY A 67 -9.69 7.54 -8.65
C GLY A 67 -11.03 7.71 -7.96
N PHE A 68 -11.04 7.96 -6.66
CA PHE A 68 -12.28 8.05 -5.89
C PHE A 68 -12.70 9.49 -5.57
N SER A 69 -11.89 10.45 -5.93
CA SER A 69 -12.11 11.86 -5.63
C SER A 69 -11.58 12.69 -6.79
N GLU A 70 -12.10 13.90 -6.94
CA GLU A 70 -11.61 14.83 -7.96
C GLU A 70 -10.14 15.17 -7.74
N LYS A 71 -9.71 15.19 -6.49
CA LYS A 71 -8.33 15.49 -6.14
C LYS A 71 -7.61 14.25 -5.70
N THR A 72 -6.42 14.05 -6.23
CA THR A 72 -5.50 13.02 -5.76
C THR A 72 -5.12 13.31 -4.31
N LYS A 73 -5.15 12.29 -3.49
CA LYS A 73 -4.68 12.39 -2.10
C LYS A 73 -3.22 12.01 -2.05
N ILE A 74 -2.43 12.82 -1.36
CA ILE A 74 -0.99 12.58 -1.24
C ILE A 74 -0.68 12.21 0.21
N LEU A 75 -0.09 11.03 0.39
CA LEU A 75 0.31 10.54 1.71
C LEU A 75 1.82 10.60 1.83
N LYS A 76 2.28 11.16 2.94
CA LYS A 76 3.69 11.20 3.31
C LYS A 76 3.95 10.20 4.42
N VAL A 77 5.23 10.02 4.77
CA VAL A 77 5.64 9.05 5.81
C VAL A 77 4.80 9.21 7.07
N GLY A 78 4.24 8.10 7.55
CA GLY A 78 3.41 8.05 8.74
C GLY A 78 1.96 8.40 8.52
N GLU A 79 1.60 8.87 7.34
CA GLU A 79 0.21 9.21 7.02
C GLU A 79 -0.55 8.01 6.48
N CYS A 80 -1.85 8.02 6.71
CA CYS A 80 -2.73 6.91 6.39
C CYS A 80 -3.97 7.39 5.64
N ILE A 81 -4.59 6.47 4.91
CA ILE A 81 -5.91 6.70 4.34
C ILE A 81 -6.70 5.40 4.39
N VAL A 82 -8.01 5.50 4.61
CA VAL A 82 -8.91 4.36 4.44
C VAL A 82 -9.59 4.53 3.09
N THR A 83 -9.43 3.55 2.21
CA THR A 83 -10.02 3.63 0.88
C THR A 83 -11.50 3.31 0.93
N PRO A 84 -12.31 3.99 0.11
CA PRO A 84 -13.75 3.72 0.06
C PRO A 84 -14.09 2.38 -0.60
N ILE A 85 -15.31 1.91 -0.37
CA ILE A 85 -15.85 0.67 -0.95
C ILE A 85 -16.53 1.00 -2.26
N GLU A 86 -16.38 0.12 -3.24
CA GLU A 86 -17.13 0.14 -4.51
C GLU A 86 -16.90 1.40 -5.36
N VAL A 87 -15.76 2.02 -5.21
CA VAL A 87 -15.32 3.10 -6.10
C VAL A 87 -13.88 2.82 -6.52
N PRO A 88 -13.46 3.28 -7.71
CA PRO A 88 -12.10 3.03 -8.18
C PRO A 88 -11.07 3.65 -7.26
N VAL A 89 -10.04 2.87 -6.93
CA VAL A 89 -8.90 3.37 -6.14
C VAL A 89 -7.62 2.91 -6.81
N GLY A 90 -6.78 3.86 -7.19
CA GLY A 90 -5.46 3.58 -7.74
C GLY A 90 -4.40 4.24 -6.88
N MET A 91 -3.18 3.80 -7.07
CA MET A 91 -2.03 4.34 -6.33
C MET A 91 -0.90 4.58 -7.31
N ARG A 92 -0.16 5.66 -7.09
CA ARG A 92 1.01 5.96 -7.91
C ARG A 92 2.01 6.73 -7.08
N THR A 93 3.24 6.75 -7.55
CA THR A 93 4.30 7.51 -6.89
C THR A 93 5.24 8.09 -7.93
N LYS A 94 5.73 9.28 -7.70
CA LYS A 94 6.75 9.90 -8.57
C LYS A 94 8.15 9.51 -8.11
N SER A 95 8.39 9.58 -6.81
CA SER A 95 9.74 9.40 -6.24
C SER A 95 9.98 8.03 -5.65
N GLY A 96 8.94 7.20 -5.58
CA GLY A 96 9.00 5.92 -4.91
C GLY A 96 8.22 5.94 -3.61
N ALA A 97 7.70 4.80 -3.21
CA ALA A 97 6.95 4.68 -1.96
C ALA A 97 7.00 3.25 -1.45
N ILE A 98 7.07 3.12 -0.13
CA ILE A 98 6.91 1.84 0.55
C ILE A 98 5.75 2.03 1.52
N PHE A 99 4.75 1.16 1.41
CA PHE A 99 3.55 1.29 2.23
C PHE A 99 2.98 -0.07 2.60
N THR A 100 2.15 -0.05 3.63
CA THR A 100 1.44 -1.23 4.11
C THR A 100 -0.04 -1.10 3.72
N GLU A 101 -0.61 -2.17 3.22
CA GLU A 101 -2.02 -2.27 2.91
C GLU A 101 -2.66 -3.30 3.83
N ILE A 102 -3.66 -2.86 4.58
CA ILE A 102 -4.42 -3.74 5.47
C ILE A 102 -5.85 -3.81 4.94
N ALA A 103 -6.29 -4.98 4.53
CA ALA A 103 -7.63 -5.19 4.00
C ALA A 103 -8.54 -5.75 5.08
N ILE A 104 -9.68 -5.10 5.24
CA ILE A 104 -10.69 -5.51 6.22
C ILE A 104 -11.91 -5.96 5.44
N LYS A 105 -11.98 -7.26 5.22
CA LYS A 105 -13.03 -7.89 4.42
C LYS A 105 -14.12 -8.41 5.34
N LYS A 106 -14.96 -7.51 5.75
CA LYS A 106 -15.97 -7.97 6.65
C LYS A 106 -17.36 -7.51 6.26
#